data_dd58dd1586e16726fa82b5a4cddf808e
#
_entry.id   dd58dd1586e16726fa82b5a4cddf808e
#
_cell.length_a   1.000
_cell.length_b   1.000
_cell.length_c   1.000
_cell.angle_alpha   90.00
_cell.angle_beta   90.00
_cell.angle_gamma   90.00
#
_symmetry.space_group_name_H-M   'P 1'
#
loop_
_entity.id
_entity.type
_entity.pdbx_description
1 polymer ?
#
loop_
_entity_poly.entity_id
_entity_poly.type
_entity_poly.pdbx_seq_one_letter_code
_entity_poly.pdbx_strand_id
1 'polypeptide(L)'
;DKPVTVKTRLGWDDNTKYIVEVAERLQDVGIQAISIHRRTRKQMYKGEADWSLIRAVKENPRMNIPVFGNGDVDSPQKALEMRNTYGVDGIMIGRASIGYPWIFREIKHFFETGETLAPPTLEERVAACRRHFEMALDWKGTRLGINETRRHYTNYFKGIPHFKEYRTRLVTSDEPQDIFDTLNEIESKFADLEMAYPY
;
A
#
# COMPACT_ATOMS: atom_id res chain seq x y z
N ASP A 1 24.40 -8.70 -11.27
CA ASP A 1 24.34 -8.10 -9.94
C ASP A 1 22.96 -7.50 -9.70
N LYS A 2 22.44 -7.64 -8.48
CA LYS A 2 21.13 -7.11 -8.11
C LYS A 2 21.31 -5.81 -7.32
N PRO A 3 20.44 -4.79 -7.54
CA PRO A 3 20.52 -3.56 -6.78
C PRO A 3 20.22 -3.79 -5.29
N VAL A 4 21.03 -3.17 -4.43
CA VAL A 4 20.78 -3.14 -2.98
C VAL A 4 20.10 -1.83 -2.63
N THR A 5 18.93 -1.90 -2.02
CA THR A 5 18.16 -0.73 -1.59
C THR A 5 17.82 -0.83 -0.10
N VAL A 6 17.62 0.31 0.54
CA VAL A 6 17.29 0.37 1.96
C VAL A 6 15.94 1.02 2.17
N LYS A 7 15.10 0.41 3.01
CA LYS A 7 13.88 1.04 3.55
C LYS A 7 14.07 1.31 5.05
N THR A 8 13.87 2.57 5.44
CA THR A 8 14.09 3.00 6.83
C THR A 8 13.03 3.99 7.31
N ARG A 9 13.19 4.49 8.53
CA ARG A 9 12.39 5.54 9.16
C ARG A 9 13.26 6.75 9.48
N LEU A 10 12.65 7.85 9.93
CA LEU A 10 13.36 9.10 10.29
C LEU A 10 14.37 8.90 11.43
N GLY A 11 14.13 7.92 12.28
CA GLY A 11 14.94 7.59 13.45
C GLY A 11 14.15 6.71 14.42
N TRP A 12 14.69 6.51 15.61
CA TRP A 12 14.02 5.75 16.68
C TRP A 12 12.90 6.55 17.35
N ASP A 13 13.18 7.79 17.74
CA ASP A 13 12.25 8.74 18.35
C ASP A 13 12.57 10.19 17.91
N ASP A 14 11.90 11.16 18.53
CA ASP A 14 12.04 12.57 18.15
C ASP A 14 13.44 13.14 18.41
N ASN A 15 14.19 12.56 19.35
CA ASN A 15 15.55 12.99 19.69
C ASN A 15 16.63 12.32 18.81
N THR A 16 16.25 11.33 18.00
CA THR A 16 17.18 10.50 17.21
C THR A 16 16.82 10.47 15.71
N LYS A 17 16.31 11.57 15.17
CA LYS A 17 15.97 11.74 13.75
C LYS A 17 17.23 12.06 12.91
N TYR A 18 18.15 11.13 12.79
CA TYR A 18 19.42 11.30 12.05
C TYR A 18 19.34 10.89 10.58
N ILE A 19 18.15 10.88 9.98
CA ILE A 19 17.93 10.30 8.65
C ILE A 19 18.80 10.93 7.56
N VAL A 20 19.08 12.23 7.62
CA VAL A 20 19.91 12.92 6.61
C VAL A 20 21.33 12.35 6.62
N GLU A 21 21.97 12.30 7.78
CA GLU A 21 23.30 11.72 7.94
C GLU A 21 23.34 10.23 7.63
N VAL A 22 22.33 9.48 8.10
CA VAL A 22 22.21 8.05 7.83
C VAL A 22 22.07 7.77 6.34
N ALA A 23 21.29 8.57 5.60
CA ALA A 23 21.13 8.41 4.17
C ALA A 23 22.46 8.62 3.40
N GLU A 24 23.25 9.64 3.76
CA GLU A 24 24.58 9.85 3.20
C GLU A 24 25.49 8.64 3.43
N ARG A 25 25.59 8.19 4.68
CA ARG A 25 26.43 7.03 5.02
C ARG A 25 26.01 5.75 4.31
N LEU A 26 24.70 5.54 4.15
CA LEU A 26 24.18 4.40 3.39
C LEU A 26 24.52 4.49 1.90
N GLN A 27 24.45 5.69 1.31
CA GLN A 27 24.91 5.90 -0.06
C GLN A 27 26.41 5.64 -0.19
N ASP A 28 27.24 6.13 0.73
CA ASP A 28 28.69 5.96 0.71
C ASP A 28 29.12 4.47 0.75
N VAL A 29 28.32 3.60 1.37
CA VAL A 29 28.56 2.14 1.33
C VAL A 29 27.94 1.44 0.12
N GLY A 30 27.34 2.19 -0.82
CA GLY A 30 26.96 1.70 -2.15
C GLY A 30 25.51 1.24 -2.32
N ILE A 31 24.57 1.66 -1.49
CA ILE A 31 23.15 1.42 -1.79
C ILE A 31 22.73 2.21 -3.05
N GLN A 32 21.74 1.69 -3.77
CA GLN A 32 21.33 2.25 -5.05
C GLN A 32 19.98 3.00 -5.02
N ALA A 33 19.25 2.92 -3.92
CA ALA A 33 18.07 3.73 -3.63
C ALA A 33 17.72 3.66 -2.14
N ILE A 34 17.02 4.68 -1.65
CA ILE A 34 16.52 4.72 -0.27
C ILE A 34 15.03 5.04 -0.24
N SER A 35 14.27 4.29 0.57
CA SER A 35 12.87 4.57 0.88
C SER A 35 12.75 5.00 2.34
N ILE A 36 12.17 6.18 2.59
CA ILE A 36 12.10 6.77 3.91
C ILE A 36 10.65 6.92 4.35
N HIS A 37 10.29 6.26 5.46
CA HIS A 37 8.98 6.45 6.08
C HIS A 37 9.02 7.66 7.01
N ARG A 38 8.06 8.56 6.86
CA ARG A 38 7.92 9.87 7.50
C ARG A 38 7.77 9.87 9.03
N ARG A 39 7.70 8.73 9.67
CA ARG A 39 7.59 8.60 11.14
C ARG A 39 8.80 7.90 11.73
N THR A 40 9.07 8.21 13.00
CA THR A 40 10.05 7.48 13.80
C THR A 40 9.53 6.06 14.15
N ARG A 41 10.41 5.23 14.71
CA ARG A 41 10.01 3.88 15.16
C ARG A 41 9.00 3.93 16.31
N LYS A 42 9.18 4.84 17.27
CA LYS A 42 8.26 5.02 18.41
C LYS A 42 6.89 5.57 18.02
N GLN A 43 6.80 6.44 17.03
CA GLN A 43 5.52 6.97 16.54
C GLN A 43 4.64 5.89 15.93
N MET A 44 5.21 4.80 15.40
CA MET A 44 4.47 3.74 14.72
C MET A 44 3.60 4.29 13.57
N TYR A 45 2.30 4.50 13.83
CA TYR A 45 1.31 5.07 12.89
C TYR A 45 0.58 6.30 13.47
N LYS A 46 0.99 6.77 14.66
CA LYS A 46 0.37 7.91 15.36
C LYS A 46 1.04 9.23 14.98
N GLY A 47 0.31 10.33 15.21
CA GLY A 47 0.79 11.69 14.96
C GLY A 47 0.74 12.11 13.50
N GLU A 48 0.92 13.41 13.28
CA GLU A 48 0.95 14.00 11.95
C GLU A 48 2.16 13.56 11.13
N ALA A 49 1.99 13.68 9.85
CA ALA A 49 2.96 13.30 8.86
C ALA A 49 3.89 14.46 8.57
N ASP A 50 5.12 14.33 8.95
CA ASP A 50 6.14 15.28 8.58
C ASP A 50 7.10 14.67 7.54
N TRP A 51 7.05 15.17 6.33
CA TRP A 51 7.96 14.79 5.24
C TRP A 51 9.16 15.74 5.11
N SER A 52 9.28 16.76 5.99
CA SER A 52 10.35 17.77 5.90
C SER A 52 11.75 17.15 5.88
N LEU A 53 11.98 16.13 6.71
CA LEU A 53 13.26 15.41 6.72
C LEU A 53 13.48 14.53 5.48
N ILE A 54 12.43 14.03 4.83
CA ILE A 54 12.56 13.33 3.54
C ILE A 54 12.99 14.33 2.47
N ARG A 55 12.39 15.53 2.47
CA ARG A 55 12.81 16.64 1.62
C ARG A 55 14.27 17.03 1.88
N ALA A 56 14.67 17.15 3.15
CA ALA A 56 16.05 17.48 3.51
C ALA A 56 17.05 16.45 2.99
N VAL A 57 16.71 15.16 2.99
CA VAL A 57 17.51 14.12 2.34
C VAL A 57 17.58 14.34 0.83
N LYS A 58 16.44 14.61 0.17
CA LYS A 58 16.38 14.78 -1.29
C LYS A 58 17.12 16.03 -1.76
N GLU A 59 17.02 17.13 -1.02
CA GLU A 59 17.67 18.40 -1.34
C GLU A 59 19.15 18.45 -0.93
N ASN A 60 19.65 17.45 -0.21
CA ASN A 60 21.04 17.36 0.16
C ASN A 60 21.93 17.19 -1.10
N PRO A 61 22.84 18.12 -1.39
CA PRO A 61 23.66 18.09 -2.61
C PRO A 61 24.60 16.88 -2.71
N ARG A 62 24.84 16.18 -1.60
CA ARG A 62 25.61 14.94 -1.58
C ARG A 62 24.79 13.72 -1.99
N MET A 63 23.46 13.79 -1.99
CA MET A 63 22.59 12.65 -2.34
C MET A 63 22.42 12.53 -3.84
N ASN A 64 22.95 11.45 -4.43
CA ASN A 64 22.92 11.17 -5.86
C ASN A 64 22.05 9.96 -6.23
N ILE A 65 21.56 9.21 -5.24
CA ILE A 65 20.68 8.06 -5.44
C ILE A 65 19.20 8.43 -5.35
N PRO A 66 18.29 7.67 -5.98
CA PRO A 66 16.85 7.89 -5.85
C PRO A 66 16.35 7.84 -4.41
N VAL A 67 15.53 8.83 -4.04
CA VAL A 67 14.88 8.94 -2.72
C VAL A 67 13.38 8.76 -2.88
N PHE A 68 12.84 7.73 -2.24
CA PHE A 68 11.41 7.42 -2.22
C PHE A 68 10.78 7.84 -0.91
N GLY A 69 9.72 8.65 -0.98
CA GLY A 69 8.93 9.03 0.18
C GLY A 69 7.84 7.98 0.49
N ASN A 70 7.63 7.71 1.78
CA ASN A 70 6.62 6.76 2.23
C ASN A 70 5.84 7.29 3.45
N GLY A 71 4.56 7.06 3.47
CA GLY A 71 3.65 7.32 4.59
C GLY A 71 2.42 8.14 4.23
N ASP A 72 1.25 7.60 4.57
CA ASP A 72 -0.09 8.17 4.44
C ASP A 72 -0.41 8.75 3.06
N VAL A 73 0.04 8.09 2.02
CA VAL A 73 -0.37 8.32 0.65
C VAL A 73 -1.40 7.26 0.30
N ASP A 74 -2.63 7.66 0.07
CA ASP A 74 -3.80 6.80 -0.09
C ASP A 74 -4.62 7.10 -1.37
N SER A 75 -4.28 8.17 -2.09
CA SER A 75 -4.95 8.57 -3.32
C SER A 75 -3.97 9.06 -4.38
N PRO A 76 -4.35 9.08 -5.67
CA PRO A 76 -3.54 9.64 -6.75
C PRO A 76 -3.20 11.11 -6.55
N GLN A 77 -4.17 11.92 -6.13
CA GLN A 77 -4.00 13.34 -5.85
C GLN A 77 -2.97 13.56 -4.74
N LYS A 78 -3.08 12.78 -3.65
CA LYS A 78 -2.13 12.85 -2.54
C LYS A 78 -0.73 12.40 -2.94
N ALA A 79 -0.62 11.39 -3.79
CA ALA A 79 0.67 10.95 -4.33
C ALA A 79 1.34 12.06 -5.15
N LEU A 80 0.59 12.75 -6.01
CA LEU A 80 1.12 13.86 -6.82
C LEU A 80 1.50 15.06 -5.94
N GLU A 81 0.62 15.45 -5.01
CA GLU A 81 0.90 16.51 -4.03
C GLU A 81 2.22 16.26 -3.29
N MET A 82 2.37 15.06 -2.73
CA MET A 82 3.56 14.70 -1.94
C MET A 82 4.83 14.66 -2.79
N ARG A 83 4.76 14.12 -4.00
CA ARG A 83 5.88 14.11 -4.94
C ARG A 83 6.33 15.54 -5.28
N ASN A 84 5.40 16.41 -5.63
CA ASN A 84 5.71 17.78 -6.06
C ASN A 84 6.18 18.66 -4.89
N THR A 85 5.56 18.52 -3.72
CA THR A 85 5.91 19.30 -2.53
C THR A 85 7.31 18.96 -2.00
N TYR A 86 7.67 17.70 -2.00
CA TYR A 86 8.90 17.21 -1.37
C TYR A 86 9.99 16.80 -2.36
N GLY A 87 9.73 16.87 -3.66
CA GLY A 87 10.71 16.65 -4.73
C GLY A 87 11.26 15.23 -4.82
N VAL A 88 10.63 14.25 -4.17
CA VAL A 88 11.10 12.86 -4.16
C VAL A 88 11.00 12.21 -5.54
N ASP A 89 11.89 11.26 -5.83
CA ASP A 89 11.94 10.56 -7.12
C ASP A 89 10.78 9.58 -7.31
N GLY A 90 10.20 9.10 -6.21
CA GLY A 90 9.03 8.23 -6.25
C GLY A 90 8.31 8.14 -4.91
N ILE A 91 7.13 7.55 -4.95
CA ILE A 91 6.24 7.35 -3.80
C ILE A 91 6.12 5.85 -3.52
N MET A 92 6.40 5.47 -2.26
CA MET A 92 6.15 4.11 -1.81
C MET A 92 4.77 4.03 -1.14
N ILE A 93 3.89 3.21 -1.69
CA ILE A 93 2.56 2.95 -1.15
C ILE A 93 2.61 1.74 -0.22
N GLY A 94 1.99 1.86 0.95
CA GLY A 94 1.87 0.78 1.92
C GLY A 94 0.41 0.36 2.12
N ARG A 95 -0.18 0.76 3.24
CA ARG A 95 -1.51 0.32 3.67
C ARG A 95 -2.62 0.51 2.64
N ALA A 96 -2.58 1.57 1.85
CA ALA A 96 -3.58 1.85 0.83
C ALA A 96 -3.64 0.80 -0.29
N SER A 97 -2.58 0.01 -0.50
CA SER A 97 -2.59 -1.08 -1.48
C SER A 97 -3.15 -2.41 -0.94
N ILE A 98 -3.38 -2.51 0.38
CA ILE A 98 -3.90 -3.74 1.01
C ILE A 98 -5.36 -3.93 0.59
N GLY A 99 -5.63 -4.95 -0.23
CA GLY A 99 -6.96 -5.20 -0.80
C GLY A 99 -7.42 -4.16 -1.83
N TYR A 100 -6.52 -3.26 -2.24
CA TYR A 100 -6.77 -2.29 -3.31
C TYR A 100 -5.53 -2.08 -4.19
N PRO A 101 -5.08 -3.10 -4.94
CA PRO A 101 -3.87 -3.00 -5.75
C PRO A 101 -3.99 -2.02 -6.93
N TRP A 102 -5.19 -1.65 -7.33
CA TRP A 102 -5.45 -0.70 -8.43
C TRP A 102 -4.90 0.70 -8.17
N ILE A 103 -4.62 1.07 -6.91
CA ILE A 103 -4.03 2.36 -6.55
C ILE A 103 -2.74 2.66 -7.33
N PHE A 104 -1.94 1.65 -7.67
CA PHE A 104 -0.73 1.86 -8.47
C PHE A 104 -1.05 2.25 -9.91
N ARG A 105 -2.03 1.61 -10.54
CA ARG A 105 -2.51 1.95 -11.88
C ARG A 105 -3.13 3.36 -11.90
N GLU A 106 -3.92 3.67 -10.88
CA GLU A 106 -4.59 4.97 -10.73
C GLU A 106 -3.58 6.10 -10.56
N ILE A 107 -2.58 5.93 -9.69
CA ILE A 107 -1.51 6.92 -9.47
C ILE A 107 -0.70 7.13 -10.76
N LYS A 108 -0.33 6.07 -11.44
CA LYS A 108 0.43 6.15 -12.69
C LYS A 108 -0.36 6.91 -13.75
N HIS A 109 -1.62 6.56 -13.96
CA HIS A 109 -2.49 7.24 -14.91
C HIS A 109 -2.65 8.74 -14.57
N PHE A 110 -2.90 9.04 -13.28
CA PHE A 110 -3.05 10.41 -12.82
C PHE A 110 -1.76 11.24 -13.00
N PHE A 111 -0.60 10.64 -12.83
CA PHE A 111 0.68 11.32 -13.08
C PHE A 111 0.91 11.63 -14.56
N GLU A 112 0.39 10.80 -15.46
CA GLU A 112 0.54 10.95 -16.91
C GLU A 112 -0.50 11.90 -17.49
N THR A 113 -1.73 11.91 -17.01
CA THR A 113 -2.86 12.59 -17.63
C THR A 113 -3.50 13.70 -16.79
N GLY A 114 -3.32 13.69 -15.47
CA GLY A 114 -4.08 14.53 -14.53
C GLY A 114 -5.52 14.07 -14.28
N GLU A 115 -5.94 12.97 -14.89
CA GLU A 115 -7.30 12.43 -14.79
C GLU A 115 -7.37 11.21 -13.88
N THR A 116 -8.51 11.01 -13.21
CA THR A 116 -8.78 9.83 -12.40
C THR A 116 -9.40 8.72 -13.23
N LEU A 117 -8.93 7.48 -13.04
CA LEU A 117 -9.59 6.29 -13.58
C LEU A 117 -10.87 6.01 -12.79
N ALA A 118 -11.86 5.38 -13.43
CA ALA A 118 -13.00 4.83 -12.71
C ALA A 118 -12.52 3.78 -11.67
N PRO A 119 -13.19 3.68 -10.49
CA PRO A 119 -12.86 2.65 -9.53
C PRO A 119 -13.10 1.25 -10.12
N PRO A 120 -12.37 0.22 -9.64
CA PRO A 120 -12.61 -1.14 -10.10
C PRO A 120 -14.02 -1.60 -9.79
N THR A 121 -14.63 -2.31 -10.72
CA THR A 121 -15.96 -2.90 -10.54
C THR A 121 -15.96 -3.96 -9.44
N LEU A 122 -17.14 -4.37 -8.98
CA LEU A 122 -17.25 -5.47 -8.03
C LEU A 122 -16.66 -6.78 -8.60
N GLU A 123 -16.96 -7.08 -9.86
CA GLU A 123 -16.40 -8.26 -10.56
C GLU A 123 -14.86 -8.24 -10.54
N GLU A 124 -14.24 -7.11 -10.89
CA GLU A 124 -12.79 -6.96 -10.82
C GLU A 124 -12.25 -7.18 -9.39
N ARG A 125 -12.96 -6.68 -8.37
CA ARG A 125 -12.56 -6.85 -6.97
C ARG A 125 -12.68 -8.29 -6.50
N VAL A 126 -13.75 -8.99 -6.87
CA VAL A 126 -13.93 -10.43 -6.58
C VAL A 126 -12.85 -11.24 -7.30
N ALA A 127 -12.62 -11.01 -8.58
CA ALA A 127 -11.61 -11.70 -9.36
C ALA A 127 -10.19 -11.54 -8.76
N ALA A 128 -9.82 -10.30 -8.39
CA ALA A 128 -8.53 -10.04 -7.75
C ALA A 128 -8.41 -10.69 -6.36
N CYS A 129 -9.47 -10.64 -5.56
CA CYS A 129 -9.52 -11.28 -4.26
C CYS A 129 -9.36 -12.81 -4.38
N ARG A 130 -10.10 -13.41 -5.31
CA ARG A 130 -10.01 -14.85 -5.63
C ARG A 130 -8.59 -15.23 -6.04
N ARG A 131 -8.02 -14.51 -7.00
CA ARG A 131 -6.65 -14.75 -7.46
C ARG A 131 -5.62 -14.63 -6.33
N HIS A 132 -5.77 -13.62 -5.48
CA HIS A 132 -4.90 -13.45 -4.31
C HIS A 132 -5.00 -14.66 -3.36
N PHE A 133 -6.21 -15.13 -3.10
CA PHE A 133 -6.44 -16.28 -2.23
C PHE A 133 -5.89 -17.58 -2.83
N GLU A 134 -6.13 -17.85 -4.11
CA GLU A 134 -5.56 -19.00 -4.85
C GLU A 134 -4.03 -19.03 -4.74
N MET A 135 -3.38 -17.91 -5.02
CA MET A 135 -1.92 -17.79 -4.91
C MET A 135 -1.42 -17.99 -3.47
N ALA A 136 -2.18 -17.52 -2.47
CA ALA A 136 -1.83 -17.72 -1.08
C ALA A 136 -1.93 -19.18 -0.67
N LEU A 137 -2.96 -19.92 -1.15
CA LEU A 137 -3.11 -21.36 -0.92
C LEU A 137 -1.97 -22.15 -1.59
N ASP A 138 -1.69 -21.83 -2.86
CA ASP A 138 -0.66 -22.52 -3.64
C ASP A 138 0.74 -22.35 -3.01
N TRP A 139 1.08 -21.14 -2.62
CA TRP A 139 2.41 -20.86 -2.10
C TRP A 139 2.63 -21.20 -0.64
N LYS A 140 1.60 -21.04 0.21
CA LYS A 140 1.72 -21.14 1.69
C LYS A 140 0.97 -22.34 2.28
N GLY A 141 0.22 -23.05 1.47
CA GLY A 141 -0.70 -24.12 1.90
C GLY A 141 -1.95 -23.57 2.58
N THR A 142 -2.91 -24.47 2.83
CA THR A 142 -4.27 -24.12 3.26
C THR A 142 -4.31 -23.26 4.50
N ARG A 143 -3.69 -23.69 5.58
CA ARG A 143 -3.78 -23.01 6.89
C ARG A 143 -3.21 -21.60 6.87
N LEU A 144 -2.02 -21.41 6.33
CA LEU A 144 -1.38 -20.09 6.29
C LEU A 144 -2.03 -19.19 5.22
N GLY A 145 -2.36 -19.74 4.06
CA GLY A 145 -3.06 -19.05 2.98
C GLY A 145 -4.36 -18.43 3.47
N ILE A 146 -5.22 -19.22 4.14
CA ILE A 146 -6.46 -18.72 4.73
C ILE A 146 -6.18 -17.60 5.75
N ASN A 147 -5.33 -17.88 6.75
CA ASN A 147 -5.09 -16.94 7.85
C ASN A 147 -4.51 -15.60 7.38
N GLU A 148 -3.59 -15.61 6.44
CA GLU A 148 -2.97 -14.37 5.95
C GLU A 148 -3.89 -13.56 5.05
N THR A 149 -4.79 -14.23 4.30
CA THR A 149 -5.72 -13.52 3.42
C THR A 149 -6.87 -12.84 4.17
N ARG A 150 -7.25 -13.34 5.35
CA ARG A 150 -8.35 -12.78 6.19
C ARG A 150 -8.26 -11.27 6.37
N ARG A 151 -7.09 -10.71 6.59
CA ARG A 151 -6.90 -9.26 6.78
C ARG A 151 -7.16 -8.41 5.53
N HIS A 152 -7.21 -9.03 4.35
CA HIS A 152 -7.40 -8.32 3.09
C HIS A 152 -8.87 -8.20 2.67
N TYR A 153 -9.73 -9.12 3.07
CA TYR A 153 -11.13 -9.17 2.62
C TYR A 153 -11.90 -7.87 2.89
N THR A 154 -11.74 -7.27 4.07
CA THR A 154 -12.43 -6.02 4.41
C THR A 154 -12.11 -4.89 3.45
N ASN A 155 -10.88 -4.81 2.96
CA ASN A 155 -10.46 -3.75 2.06
C ASN A 155 -10.89 -4.02 0.61
N TYR A 156 -10.88 -5.27 0.14
CA TYR A 156 -11.40 -5.62 -1.19
C TYR A 156 -12.87 -5.22 -1.35
N PHE A 157 -13.66 -5.39 -0.29
CA PHE A 157 -15.12 -5.19 -0.30
C PHE A 157 -15.57 -3.96 0.49
N LYS A 158 -14.66 -3.03 0.74
CA LYS A 158 -14.99 -1.77 1.42
C LYS A 158 -16.00 -0.98 0.60
N GLY A 159 -17.06 -0.49 1.27
CA GLY A 159 -18.14 0.29 0.66
C GLY A 159 -19.37 -0.52 0.27
N ILE A 160 -19.37 -1.84 0.33
CA ILE A 160 -20.57 -2.66 0.09
C ILE A 160 -21.54 -2.55 1.28
N PRO A 161 -22.79 -2.13 1.06
CA PRO A 161 -23.78 -2.06 2.11
C PRO A 161 -24.16 -3.46 2.62
N HIS A 162 -24.51 -3.58 3.89
CA HIS A 162 -24.95 -4.84 4.51
C HIS A 162 -23.96 -6.02 4.37
N PHE A 163 -22.67 -5.73 4.26
CA PHE A 163 -21.63 -6.74 3.99
C PHE A 163 -21.19 -7.55 5.22
N LYS A 164 -21.74 -7.28 6.42
CA LYS A 164 -21.28 -7.89 7.69
C LYS A 164 -21.29 -9.41 7.67
N GLU A 165 -22.34 -10.02 7.14
CA GLU A 165 -22.48 -11.48 7.06
C GLU A 165 -21.38 -12.10 6.20
N TYR A 166 -21.19 -11.61 4.99
CA TYR A 166 -20.15 -12.08 4.07
C TYR A 166 -18.75 -11.90 4.65
N ARG A 167 -18.49 -10.76 5.26
CA ARG A 167 -17.22 -10.54 5.96
C ARG A 167 -16.99 -11.57 7.06
N THR A 168 -18.00 -11.85 7.86
CA THR A 168 -17.90 -12.85 8.93
C THR A 168 -17.54 -14.21 8.34
N ARG A 169 -18.26 -14.67 7.32
CA ARG A 169 -17.99 -15.96 6.64
C ARG A 169 -16.55 -16.02 6.10
N LEU A 170 -16.11 -14.99 5.39
CA LEU A 170 -14.76 -14.91 4.82
C LEU A 170 -13.64 -14.95 5.88
N VAL A 171 -13.85 -14.37 7.07
CA VAL A 171 -12.79 -14.30 8.09
C VAL A 171 -12.84 -15.43 9.12
N THR A 172 -13.95 -16.19 9.19
CA THR A 172 -14.10 -17.30 10.16
C THR A 172 -13.99 -18.68 9.54
N SER A 173 -14.23 -18.84 8.22
CA SER A 173 -14.10 -20.14 7.59
C SER A 173 -12.64 -20.62 7.55
N ASP A 174 -12.45 -21.90 7.83
CA ASP A 174 -11.18 -22.61 7.72
C ASP A 174 -11.13 -23.51 6.47
N GLU A 175 -12.22 -23.56 5.69
CA GLU A 175 -12.34 -24.35 4.47
C GLU A 175 -12.23 -23.46 3.22
N PRO A 176 -11.28 -23.74 2.32
CA PRO A 176 -11.11 -22.94 1.09
C PRO A 176 -12.38 -22.87 0.23
N GLN A 177 -13.14 -23.99 0.13
CA GLN A 177 -14.35 -24.03 -0.70
C GLN A 177 -15.42 -23.06 -0.19
N ASP A 178 -15.63 -22.95 1.12
CA ASP A 178 -16.58 -22.01 1.71
C ASP A 178 -16.23 -20.54 1.37
N ILE A 179 -14.93 -20.24 1.30
CA ILE A 179 -14.45 -18.92 0.92
C ILE A 179 -14.75 -18.65 -0.56
N PHE A 180 -14.48 -19.62 -1.46
CA PHE A 180 -14.81 -19.50 -2.88
C PHE A 180 -16.32 -19.37 -3.11
N ASP A 181 -17.13 -20.15 -2.41
CA ASP A 181 -18.58 -20.08 -2.52
C ASP A 181 -19.12 -18.72 -2.02
N THR A 182 -18.54 -18.20 -0.93
CA THR A 182 -18.87 -16.87 -0.43
C THR A 182 -18.50 -15.77 -1.43
N LEU A 183 -17.37 -15.88 -2.13
CA LEU A 183 -16.99 -14.95 -3.20
C LEU A 183 -17.95 -15.01 -4.38
N ASN A 184 -18.41 -16.20 -4.79
CA ASN A 184 -19.42 -16.37 -5.84
C ASN A 184 -20.76 -15.72 -5.46
N GLU A 185 -21.19 -15.89 -4.21
CA GLU A 185 -22.41 -15.26 -3.71
C GLU A 185 -22.31 -13.72 -3.68
N ILE A 186 -21.16 -13.18 -3.27
CA ILE A 186 -20.92 -11.72 -3.29
C ILE A 186 -21.04 -11.20 -4.71
N GLU A 187 -20.38 -11.85 -5.68
CA GLU A 187 -20.39 -11.45 -7.07
C GLU A 187 -21.81 -11.42 -7.64
N SER A 188 -22.58 -12.48 -7.40
CA SER A 188 -23.97 -12.58 -7.88
C SER A 188 -24.92 -11.59 -7.20
N LYS A 189 -24.83 -11.46 -5.87
CA LYS A 189 -25.79 -10.64 -5.11
C LYS A 189 -25.61 -9.15 -5.31
N PHE A 190 -24.40 -8.71 -5.52
CA PHE A 190 -24.07 -7.28 -5.64
C PHE A 190 -23.62 -6.90 -7.06
N ALA A 191 -23.98 -7.70 -8.07
CA ALA A 191 -23.55 -7.52 -9.47
C ALA A 191 -23.80 -6.10 -10.01
N ASP A 192 -24.95 -5.51 -9.66
CA ASP A 192 -25.37 -4.18 -10.12
C ASP A 192 -24.86 -3.01 -9.23
N LEU A 193 -24.01 -3.31 -8.22
CA LEU A 193 -23.53 -2.29 -7.30
C LEU A 193 -22.40 -1.47 -7.93
N GLU A 194 -22.63 -0.17 -8.05
CA GLU A 194 -21.55 0.77 -8.38
C GLU A 194 -20.58 0.90 -7.22
N MET A 195 -19.33 0.58 -7.48
CA MET A 195 -18.28 0.66 -6.46
C MET A 195 -17.65 2.04 -6.40
N ALA A 196 -17.44 2.55 -5.19
CA ALA A 196 -16.70 3.78 -4.95
C ALA A 196 -15.21 3.52 -4.66
N TYR A 197 -14.41 4.58 -4.71
CA TYR A 197 -13.03 4.53 -4.22
C TYR A 197 -13.01 4.24 -2.71
N PRO A 198 -12.00 3.51 -2.20
CA PRO A 198 -11.91 3.18 -0.79
C PRO A 198 -11.30 4.31 0.08
N TYR A 199 -10.87 5.43 -0.54
CA TYR A 199 -10.21 6.58 0.10
C TYR A 199 -11.03 7.87 0.06
#